data_c9dda0a5eafa677298674ec8e0935feb
#
_entry.id   c9dda0a5eafa677298674ec8e0935feb
#
_cell.length_a   1.000
_cell.length_b   1.000
_cell.length_c   1.000
_cell.angle_alpha   90.00
_cell.angle_beta   90.00
_cell.angle_gamma   90.00
#
_symmetry.space_group_name_H-M   'P 1'
#
loop_
_entity.id
_entity.type
_entity.pdbx_description
1 polymer ?
#
loop_
_entity_poly.entity_id
_entity_poly.type
_entity_poly.pdbx_seq_one_letter_code
_entity_poly.pdbx_strand_id
1 'polypeptide(L)'
;MSDIAFQCTSCGNCCHDLRLPVTPAEALGWLERGGRVDVLCEAVPWPTEPEPGNAFADYKRRRSFAADSGSLPIRVDVTLAASFSGPCPNLLEDMRCGAYEIRPMVCRVYPAEINPFIPLALANKGCPPEAWQASTPLIAGGVIVDAVTREAAERSRVAHEQAVPAKQAICAALGIAHASVSNEGFLIVAPEPARLLEVLRALPSGPEAAAPPAGSWTLVSNRQPTVEVLGQVGAISELDRAGTSGYQYLGMFEAA
;
A
#
# COMPACT_ATOMS: atom_id res chain seq x y z
N MET A 1 10.44 -23.91 0.83
CA MET A 1 9.03 -23.45 1.02
C MET A 1 8.14 -24.55 0.45
N SER A 2 7.04 -24.89 1.16
CA SER A 2 6.12 -25.94 0.72
C SER A 2 5.34 -25.46 -0.51
N ASP A 3 5.02 -26.37 -1.42
CA ASP A 3 4.10 -26.11 -2.53
C ASP A 3 2.69 -25.89 -1.95
N ILE A 4 1.95 -24.93 -2.51
CA ILE A 4 0.62 -24.54 -2.04
C ILE A 4 -0.35 -24.64 -3.21
N ALA A 5 -1.39 -25.43 -3.04
CA ALA A 5 -2.54 -25.47 -3.93
C ALA A 5 -3.68 -24.61 -3.38
N PHE A 6 -4.47 -24.02 -4.26
CA PHE A 6 -5.57 -23.14 -3.86
C PHE A 6 -6.69 -23.10 -4.91
N GLN A 7 -7.92 -23.09 -4.41
CA GLN A 7 -9.11 -22.78 -5.21
C GLN A 7 -10.07 -21.92 -4.39
N CYS A 8 -10.45 -20.77 -4.93
CA CYS A 8 -11.41 -19.90 -4.25
C CYS A 8 -12.78 -20.58 -4.12
N THR A 9 -13.30 -20.63 -2.90
CA THR A 9 -14.63 -21.20 -2.58
C THR A 9 -15.75 -20.13 -2.60
N SER A 10 -15.42 -18.89 -2.93
CA SER A 10 -16.34 -17.74 -2.93
C SER A 10 -17.05 -17.53 -1.58
N CYS A 11 -16.37 -17.83 -0.47
CA CYS A 11 -16.92 -17.75 0.88
C CYS A 11 -17.08 -16.30 1.42
N GLY A 12 -16.54 -15.30 0.74
CA GLY A 12 -16.60 -13.89 1.16
C GLY A 12 -15.76 -13.51 2.38
N ASN A 13 -15.11 -14.45 3.06
CA ASN A 13 -14.35 -14.17 4.30
C ASN A 13 -13.23 -13.14 4.11
N CYS A 14 -12.62 -13.10 2.92
CA CYS A 14 -11.60 -12.11 2.57
C CYS A 14 -12.16 -10.73 2.17
N CYS A 15 -13.45 -10.49 2.33
CA CYS A 15 -14.14 -9.27 1.92
C CYS A 15 -14.71 -8.49 3.13
N HIS A 16 -13.99 -8.49 4.26
CA HIS A 16 -14.40 -7.78 5.47
C HIS A 16 -13.23 -7.01 6.08
N ASP A 17 -13.51 -5.80 6.60
CA ASP A 17 -12.57 -5.00 7.39
C ASP A 17 -11.21 -4.79 6.70
N LEU A 18 -11.21 -4.34 5.45
CA LEU A 18 -9.99 -4.25 4.65
C LEU A 18 -9.53 -2.82 4.36
N ARG A 19 -8.23 -2.72 4.14
CA ARG A 19 -7.56 -1.68 3.37
C ARG A 19 -6.90 -2.31 2.16
N LEU A 20 -7.53 -2.16 0.99
CA LEU A 20 -7.08 -2.77 -0.27
C LEU A 20 -6.17 -1.81 -1.00
N PRO A 21 -4.87 -2.12 -1.20
CA PRO A 21 -4.00 -1.31 -2.04
C PRO A 21 -4.57 -1.19 -3.46
N VAL A 22 -4.72 0.05 -3.92
CA VAL A 22 -5.31 0.37 -5.22
C VAL A 22 -4.42 1.36 -5.98
N THR A 23 -4.45 1.29 -7.30
CA THR A 23 -3.86 2.29 -8.17
C THR A 23 -4.70 3.57 -8.19
N PRO A 24 -4.19 4.73 -8.65
CA PRO A 24 -4.99 5.94 -8.80
C PRO A 24 -6.25 5.74 -9.65
N ALA A 25 -6.18 4.95 -10.72
CA ALA A 25 -7.33 4.64 -11.56
C ALA A 25 -8.39 3.78 -10.83
N GLU A 26 -7.94 2.79 -10.05
CA GLU A 26 -8.84 1.98 -9.23
C GLU A 26 -9.45 2.80 -8.08
N ALA A 27 -8.65 3.69 -7.46
CA ALA A 27 -9.11 4.62 -6.43
C ALA A 27 -10.19 5.57 -6.96
N LEU A 28 -10.00 6.12 -8.17
CA LEU A 28 -10.99 6.95 -8.84
C LEU A 28 -12.32 6.20 -8.99
N GLY A 29 -12.28 5.01 -9.60
CA GLY A 29 -13.49 4.21 -9.78
C GLY A 29 -14.12 3.74 -8.47
N TRP A 30 -13.34 3.55 -7.40
CA TRP A 30 -13.83 3.21 -6.06
C TRP A 30 -14.60 4.37 -5.44
N LEU A 31 -14.03 5.59 -5.50
CA LEU A 31 -14.67 6.82 -5.00
C LEU A 31 -15.94 7.18 -5.79
N GLU A 32 -15.92 7.00 -7.11
CA GLU A 32 -17.10 7.27 -7.95
C GLU A 32 -18.30 6.37 -7.62
N ARG A 33 -18.05 5.22 -7.03
CA ARG A 33 -19.10 4.33 -6.50
C ARG A 33 -19.44 4.58 -5.02
N GLY A 34 -18.98 5.69 -4.46
CA GLY A 34 -19.28 6.09 -3.08
C GLY A 34 -18.40 5.43 -2.01
N GLY A 35 -17.32 4.75 -2.41
CA GLY A 35 -16.36 4.17 -1.48
C GLY A 35 -15.42 5.19 -0.86
N ARG A 36 -14.58 4.76 0.08
CA ARG A 36 -13.55 5.56 0.74
C ARG A 36 -12.16 5.07 0.34
N VAL A 37 -11.22 6.01 0.28
CA VAL A 37 -9.80 5.71 0.01
C VAL A 37 -8.95 6.47 1.00
N ASP A 38 -8.12 5.73 1.74
CA ASP A 38 -7.11 6.27 2.63
C ASP A 38 -5.78 6.42 1.88
N VAL A 39 -4.94 7.34 2.35
CA VAL A 39 -3.57 7.53 1.85
C VAL A 39 -2.61 7.10 2.95
N LEU A 40 -1.88 6.03 2.73
CA LEU A 40 -0.89 5.50 3.66
C LEU A 40 0.50 5.96 3.22
N CYS A 41 1.26 6.54 4.13
CA CYS A 41 2.61 7.04 3.87
C CYS A 41 3.62 6.37 4.80
N GLU A 42 4.65 5.78 4.20
CA GLU A 42 5.86 5.37 4.90
C GLU A 42 7.09 5.95 4.21
N ALA A 43 8.17 6.15 4.95
CA ALA A 43 9.43 6.61 4.41
C ALA A 43 10.60 5.80 4.94
N VAL A 44 11.61 5.64 4.09
CA VAL A 44 12.86 4.98 4.44
C VAL A 44 14.02 5.97 4.29
N PRO A 45 14.93 6.09 5.29
CA PRO A 45 16.17 6.83 5.13
C PRO A 45 16.97 6.33 3.93
N TRP A 46 17.46 7.28 3.11
CA TRP A 46 18.21 6.96 1.89
C TRP A 46 19.44 7.85 1.73
N PRO A 47 20.32 7.88 2.76
CA PRO A 47 21.47 8.79 2.80
C PRO A 47 22.52 8.48 1.71
N THR A 48 22.57 7.23 1.26
CA THR A 48 23.44 6.77 0.19
C THR A 48 22.68 5.82 -0.72
N GLU A 49 23.02 5.81 -2.00
CA GLU A 49 22.43 4.86 -2.94
C GLU A 49 22.93 3.44 -2.63
N PRO A 50 22.02 2.47 -2.42
CA PRO A 50 22.41 1.08 -2.20
C PRO A 50 23.17 0.49 -3.39
N GLU A 51 24.04 -0.48 -3.09
CA GLU A 51 24.83 -1.19 -4.10
C GLU A 51 23.96 -1.79 -5.21
N PRO A 52 24.43 -1.75 -6.46
CA PRO A 52 23.75 -2.39 -7.59
C PRO A 52 23.46 -3.87 -7.34
N GLY A 53 22.27 -4.32 -7.70
CA GLY A 53 21.83 -5.71 -7.51
C GLY A 53 21.19 -6.00 -6.16
N ASN A 54 21.03 -5.00 -5.27
CA ASN A 54 20.19 -5.13 -4.09
C ASN A 54 18.71 -5.12 -4.50
N ALA A 55 18.15 -6.30 -4.72
CA ALA A 55 16.78 -6.47 -5.22
C ALA A 55 15.72 -5.82 -4.33
N PHE A 56 15.91 -5.81 -3.01
CA PHE A 56 14.98 -5.17 -2.08
C PHE A 56 15.04 -3.63 -2.19
N ALA A 57 16.24 -3.06 -2.27
CA ALA A 57 16.41 -1.62 -2.48
C ALA A 57 15.86 -1.19 -3.84
N ASP A 58 16.10 -1.97 -4.89
CA ASP A 58 15.53 -1.73 -6.23
C ASP A 58 14.00 -1.74 -6.20
N TYR A 59 13.40 -2.68 -5.49
CA TYR A 59 11.95 -2.74 -5.31
C TYR A 59 11.42 -1.48 -4.59
N LYS A 60 12.04 -1.08 -3.49
CA LYS A 60 11.68 0.14 -2.76
C LYS A 60 11.86 1.40 -3.61
N ARG A 61 12.97 1.50 -4.36
CA ARG A 61 13.25 2.63 -5.25
C ARG A 61 12.18 2.82 -6.30
N ARG A 62 11.74 1.74 -6.97
CA ARG A 62 10.73 1.81 -8.03
C ARG A 62 9.35 2.20 -7.52
N ARG A 63 9.03 1.95 -6.25
CA ARG A 63 7.71 2.21 -5.65
C ARG A 63 7.60 3.53 -4.91
N SER A 64 8.70 4.24 -4.74
CA SER A 64 8.81 5.45 -3.92
C SER A 64 9.40 6.61 -4.71
N PHE A 65 9.15 7.82 -4.26
CA PHE A 65 9.81 9.03 -4.79
C PHE A 65 10.84 9.55 -3.79
N ALA A 66 11.85 10.26 -4.32
CA ALA A 66 12.87 10.91 -3.50
C ALA A 66 12.30 12.17 -2.84
N ALA A 67 12.68 12.40 -1.60
CA ALA A 67 12.32 13.57 -0.79
C ALA A 67 13.38 13.80 0.28
N ASP A 68 13.22 14.86 1.08
CA ASP A 68 14.10 15.16 2.20
C ASP A 68 13.28 15.29 3.49
N SER A 69 13.88 14.88 4.61
CA SER A 69 13.43 15.19 5.95
C SER A 69 14.54 15.99 6.66
N GLY A 70 14.39 17.31 6.70
CA GLY A 70 15.50 18.18 7.10
C GLY A 70 16.70 18.01 6.18
N SER A 71 17.84 17.56 6.72
CA SER A 71 19.04 17.25 5.95
C SER A 71 19.20 15.78 5.58
N LEU A 72 18.26 14.92 6.01
CA LEU A 72 18.27 13.49 5.71
C LEU A 72 17.55 13.21 4.39
N PRO A 73 18.22 12.70 3.34
CA PRO A 73 17.56 12.18 2.17
C PRO A 73 16.71 10.95 2.52
N ILE A 74 15.50 10.90 1.98
CA ILE A 74 14.56 9.80 2.21
C ILE A 74 13.89 9.35 0.91
N ARG A 75 13.25 8.21 0.93
CA ARG A 75 12.30 7.80 -0.10
C ARG A 75 10.94 7.54 0.53
N VAL A 76 9.92 8.16 -0.05
CA VAL A 76 8.53 8.07 0.43
C VAL A 76 7.75 7.09 -0.43
N ASP A 77 7.22 6.04 0.17
CA ASP A 77 6.28 5.11 -0.46
C ASP A 77 4.86 5.46 -0.03
N VAL A 78 4.01 5.69 -1.01
CA VAL A 78 2.61 6.05 -0.80
C VAL A 78 1.71 4.93 -1.33
N THR A 79 0.79 4.47 -0.50
CA THR A 79 -0.22 3.50 -0.87
C THR A 79 -1.61 4.13 -0.74
N LEU A 80 -2.34 4.18 -1.87
CA LEU A 80 -3.78 4.44 -1.83
C LEU A 80 -4.47 3.15 -1.43
N ALA A 81 -5.37 3.20 -0.47
CA ALA A 81 -6.07 2.03 0.03
C ALA A 81 -7.58 2.26 0.05
N ALA A 82 -8.30 1.48 -0.76
CA ALA A 82 -9.76 1.39 -0.62
C ALA A 82 -10.08 0.78 0.74
N SER A 83 -10.75 1.55 1.61
CA SER A 83 -10.96 1.19 3.01
C SER A 83 -12.44 1.07 3.35
N PHE A 84 -12.76 0.07 4.16
CA PHE A 84 -14.11 -0.16 4.68
C PHE A 84 -14.06 -0.99 5.96
N SER A 85 -15.04 -0.76 6.84
CA SER A 85 -15.30 -1.57 8.03
C SER A 85 -16.53 -2.44 7.77
N GLY A 86 -16.50 -3.67 8.27
CA GLY A 86 -17.52 -4.68 7.96
C GLY A 86 -17.39 -5.23 6.53
N PRO A 87 -18.50 -5.64 5.89
CA PRO A 87 -18.46 -6.22 4.57
C PRO A 87 -18.05 -5.24 3.48
N CYS A 88 -17.33 -5.74 2.48
CA CYS A 88 -17.00 -4.97 1.28
C CYS A 88 -18.29 -4.43 0.63
N PRO A 89 -18.33 -3.15 0.18
CA PRO A 89 -19.50 -2.59 -0.49
C PRO A 89 -19.96 -3.36 -1.74
N ASN A 90 -19.07 -4.17 -2.32
CA ASN A 90 -19.39 -5.01 -3.48
C ASN A 90 -19.69 -6.47 -3.11
N LEU A 91 -19.79 -6.83 -1.83
CA LEU A 91 -20.16 -8.17 -1.41
C LEU A 91 -21.67 -8.35 -1.52
N LEU A 92 -22.10 -9.36 -2.25
CA LEU A 92 -23.51 -9.72 -2.41
C LEU A 92 -24.00 -10.57 -1.25
N GLU A 93 -25.31 -10.69 -1.09
CA GLU A 93 -25.95 -11.52 -0.05
C GLU A 93 -25.54 -13.00 -0.12
N ASP A 94 -25.26 -13.50 -1.33
CA ASP A 94 -24.78 -14.86 -1.57
C ASP A 94 -23.25 -15.02 -1.41
N MET A 95 -22.59 -14.03 -0.78
CA MET A 95 -21.16 -13.97 -0.51
C MET A 95 -20.27 -13.88 -1.75
N ARG A 96 -20.82 -13.68 -2.94
CA ARG A 96 -20.05 -13.44 -4.17
C ARG A 96 -19.72 -11.96 -4.33
N CYS A 97 -18.67 -11.68 -5.10
CA CYS A 97 -18.27 -10.31 -5.44
C CYS A 97 -19.16 -9.76 -6.58
N GLY A 98 -19.97 -8.74 -6.30
CA GLY A 98 -20.80 -8.04 -7.30
C GLY A 98 -19.99 -7.20 -8.30
N ALA A 99 -18.73 -6.92 -7.98
CA ALA A 99 -17.81 -6.18 -8.86
C ALA A 99 -16.72 -7.10 -9.45
N TYR A 100 -16.99 -8.39 -9.66
CA TYR A 100 -15.98 -9.40 -9.98
C TYR A 100 -15.09 -9.00 -11.18
N GLU A 101 -15.68 -8.46 -12.25
CA GLU A 101 -14.96 -8.08 -13.48
C GLU A 101 -14.10 -6.82 -13.30
N ILE A 102 -14.53 -5.91 -12.41
CA ILE A 102 -13.88 -4.62 -12.16
C ILE A 102 -13.19 -4.57 -10.78
N ARG A 103 -13.06 -5.74 -10.12
CA ARG A 103 -12.41 -5.80 -8.81
C ARG A 103 -10.96 -5.34 -8.88
N PRO A 104 -10.44 -4.69 -7.83
CA PRO A 104 -9.04 -4.28 -7.75
C PRO A 104 -8.07 -5.42 -8.02
N MET A 105 -6.90 -5.10 -8.59
CA MET A 105 -5.89 -6.12 -8.91
C MET A 105 -5.45 -6.92 -7.69
N VAL A 106 -5.38 -6.30 -6.51
CA VAL A 106 -5.07 -7.00 -5.25
C VAL A 106 -6.06 -8.12 -4.96
N CYS A 107 -7.35 -7.94 -5.25
CA CYS A 107 -8.38 -8.96 -5.10
C CYS A 107 -8.22 -10.12 -6.10
N ARG A 108 -7.56 -9.88 -7.24
CA ARG A 108 -7.27 -10.92 -8.26
C ARG A 108 -6.05 -11.75 -7.89
N VAL A 109 -5.14 -11.18 -7.11
CA VAL A 109 -3.92 -11.84 -6.63
C VAL A 109 -4.17 -12.67 -5.39
N TYR A 110 -5.12 -12.25 -4.53
CA TYR A 110 -5.42 -12.94 -3.28
C TYR A 110 -5.71 -14.45 -3.51
N PRO A 111 -5.15 -15.35 -2.71
CA PRO A 111 -4.44 -15.15 -1.45
C PRO A 111 -2.93 -14.94 -1.57
N ALA A 112 -2.36 -14.96 -2.79
CA ALA A 112 -0.94 -14.71 -2.99
C ALA A 112 -0.55 -13.26 -2.63
N GLU A 113 0.75 -13.01 -2.53
CA GLU A 113 1.29 -11.69 -2.19
C GLU A 113 1.78 -10.94 -3.44
N ILE A 114 1.48 -9.65 -3.50
CA ILE A 114 2.00 -8.77 -4.57
C ILE A 114 3.48 -8.48 -4.32
N ASN A 115 3.85 -8.26 -3.05
CA ASN A 115 5.23 -8.02 -2.65
C ASN A 115 6.03 -9.33 -2.74
N PRO A 116 7.05 -9.42 -3.61
CA PRO A 116 7.80 -10.66 -3.81
C PRO A 116 8.68 -11.05 -2.61
N PHE A 117 8.88 -10.15 -1.65
CA PHE A 117 9.67 -10.38 -0.44
C PHE A 117 8.82 -10.85 0.76
N ILE A 118 7.50 -10.92 0.59
CA ILE A 118 6.58 -11.43 1.62
C ILE A 118 6.13 -12.83 1.21
N PRO A 119 6.49 -13.87 1.97
CA PRO A 119 6.00 -15.22 1.70
C PRO A 119 4.51 -15.34 2.04
N LEU A 120 3.79 -16.17 1.29
CA LEU A 120 2.41 -16.49 1.62
C LEU A 120 2.36 -17.27 2.94
N ALA A 121 1.73 -16.69 3.95
CA ALA A 121 1.47 -17.31 5.24
C ALA A 121 -0.02 -17.70 5.33
N LEU A 122 -0.35 -18.98 5.26
CA LEU A 122 -1.73 -19.49 5.25
C LEU A 122 -2.50 -19.09 6.50
N ALA A 123 -1.82 -19.05 7.65
CA ALA A 123 -2.41 -18.67 8.93
C ALA A 123 -2.97 -17.26 8.96
N ASN A 124 -2.49 -16.38 8.06
CA ASN A 124 -2.92 -14.98 7.96
C ASN A 124 -4.01 -14.78 6.89
N LYS A 125 -4.55 -15.86 6.32
CA LYS A 125 -5.57 -15.78 5.27
C LYS A 125 -6.91 -16.25 5.80
N GLY A 126 -7.96 -15.50 5.47
CA GLY A 126 -9.34 -15.83 5.87
C GLY A 126 -9.98 -16.97 5.09
N CYS A 127 -9.23 -17.67 4.23
CA CYS A 127 -9.77 -18.77 3.43
C CYS A 127 -10.03 -20.01 4.29
N PRO A 128 -11.16 -20.72 4.10
CA PRO A 128 -11.47 -21.92 4.83
C PRO A 128 -10.57 -23.10 4.39
N PRO A 129 -10.42 -24.15 5.22
CA PRO A 129 -9.49 -25.25 4.96
C PRO A 129 -9.68 -25.94 3.61
N GLU A 130 -10.90 -26.06 3.11
CA GLU A 130 -11.22 -26.70 1.83
C GLU A 130 -10.64 -25.93 0.62
N ALA A 131 -10.43 -24.61 0.76
CA ALA A 131 -9.81 -23.81 -0.29
C ALA A 131 -8.35 -24.23 -0.57
N TRP A 132 -7.68 -24.81 0.42
CA TRP A 132 -6.29 -25.25 0.38
C TRP A 132 -6.11 -26.73 0.05
N GLN A 133 -7.22 -27.46 -0.09
CA GLN A 133 -7.23 -28.89 -0.45
C GLN A 133 -7.40 -29.11 -1.96
N ALA A 134 -7.32 -28.05 -2.74
CA ALA A 134 -7.45 -28.08 -4.19
C ALA A 134 -6.28 -28.84 -4.84
N SER A 135 -6.50 -29.30 -6.07
CA SER A 135 -5.44 -29.87 -6.92
C SER A 135 -4.72 -28.81 -7.76
N THR A 136 -5.23 -27.58 -7.81
CA THR A 136 -4.67 -26.50 -8.63
C THR A 136 -3.50 -25.85 -7.91
N PRO A 137 -2.27 -25.95 -8.44
CA PRO A 137 -1.11 -25.36 -7.80
C PRO A 137 -1.15 -23.83 -7.93
N LEU A 138 -0.99 -23.15 -6.78
CA LEU A 138 -0.85 -21.68 -6.72
C LEU A 138 0.62 -21.28 -6.61
N ILE A 139 1.37 -21.93 -5.70
CA ILE A 139 2.78 -21.68 -5.45
C ILE A 139 3.54 -22.99 -5.53
N ALA A 140 4.67 -23.00 -6.25
CA ALA A 140 5.63 -24.07 -6.26
C ALA A 140 7.05 -23.48 -6.18
N GLY A 141 7.91 -24.10 -5.35
CA GLY A 141 9.28 -23.62 -5.14
C GLY A 141 9.35 -22.15 -4.66
N GLY A 142 8.32 -21.64 -4.01
CA GLY A 142 8.25 -20.27 -3.51
C GLY A 142 7.84 -19.21 -4.54
N VAL A 143 7.46 -19.61 -5.75
CA VAL A 143 6.98 -18.69 -6.80
C VAL A 143 5.54 -18.97 -7.19
N ILE A 144 4.80 -17.93 -7.61
CA ILE A 144 3.42 -18.08 -8.10
C ILE A 144 3.47 -18.79 -9.45
N VAL A 145 2.91 -20.02 -9.53
CA VAL A 145 2.86 -20.82 -10.75
C VAL A 145 1.52 -20.73 -11.49
N ASP A 146 0.43 -20.39 -10.78
CA ASP A 146 -0.84 -20.09 -11.43
C ASP A 146 -0.68 -18.89 -12.37
N ALA A 147 -0.94 -19.10 -13.66
CA ALA A 147 -0.65 -18.10 -14.69
C ALA A 147 -1.49 -16.82 -14.53
N VAL A 148 -2.76 -16.97 -14.16
CA VAL A 148 -3.68 -15.83 -13.99
C VAL A 148 -3.28 -14.97 -12.80
N THR A 149 -2.98 -15.60 -11.67
CA THR A 149 -2.54 -14.91 -10.44
C THR A 149 -1.17 -14.25 -10.65
N ARG A 150 -0.23 -14.93 -11.33
CA ARG A 150 1.10 -14.40 -11.63
C ARG A 150 1.01 -13.16 -12.53
N GLU A 151 0.23 -13.21 -13.61
CA GLU A 151 0.01 -12.06 -14.49
C GLU A 151 -0.63 -10.89 -13.73
N ALA A 152 -1.65 -11.15 -12.90
CA ALA A 152 -2.29 -10.13 -12.09
C ALA A 152 -1.30 -9.48 -11.09
N ALA A 153 -0.45 -10.26 -10.44
CA ALA A 153 0.57 -9.77 -9.52
C ALA A 153 1.62 -8.90 -10.23
N GLU A 154 2.07 -9.32 -11.41
CA GLU A 154 3.03 -8.57 -12.21
C GLU A 154 2.43 -7.25 -12.72
N ARG A 155 1.23 -7.28 -13.29
CA ARG A 155 0.50 -6.08 -13.70
C ARG A 155 0.27 -5.12 -12.55
N SER A 156 -0.07 -5.64 -11.37
CA SER A 156 -0.22 -4.82 -10.16
C SER A 156 1.08 -4.13 -9.77
N ARG A 157 2.21 -4.86 -9.78
CA ARG A 157 3.53 -4.28 -9.48
C ARG A 157 3.88 -3.16 -10.44
N VAL A 158 3.80 -3.41 -11.75
CA VAL A 158 4.09 -2.41 -12.78
C VAL A 158 3.19 -1.19 -12.65
N ALA A 159 1.89 -1.37 -12.45
CA ALA A 159 0.96 -0.26 -12.32
C ALA A 159 1.25 0.60 -11.06
N HIS A 160 1.62 -0.01 -9.94
CA HIS A 160 2.00 0.72 -8.74
C HIS A 160 3.33 1.47 -8.88
N GLU A 161 4.30 0.91 -9.61
CA GLU A 161 5.58 1.58 -9.95
C GLU A 161 5.33 2.79 -10.86
N GLN A 162 4.53 2.63 -11.91
CA GLN A 162 4.16 3.72 -12.83
C GLN A 162 3.34 4.82 -12.16
N ALA A 163 2.62 4.50 -11.08
CA ALA A 163 1.79 5.45 -10.36
C ALA A 163 2.57 6.36 -9.38
N VAL A 164 3.88 6.18 -9.20
CA VAL A 164 4.67 6.96 -8.23
C VAL A 164 4.56 8.47 -8.44
N PRO A 165 4.69 9.03 -9.66
CA PRO A 165 4.52 10.48 -9.88
C PRO A 165 3.11 10.96 -9.52
N ALA A 166 2.08 10.20 -9.85
CA ALA A 166 0.69 10.52 -9.48
C ALA A 166 0.48 10.53 -7.97
N LYS A 167 1.04 9.56 -7.25
CA LYS A 167 0.98 9.49 -5.78
C LYS A 167 1.67 10.68 -5.13
N GLN A 168 2.83 11.12 -5.66
CA GLN A 168 3.52 12.32 -5.21
C GLN A 168 2.66 13.57 -5.43
N ALA A 169 2.02 13.70 -6.59
CA ALA A 169 1.12 14.80 -6.91
C ALA A 169 -0.12 14.82 -6.00
N ILE A 170 -0.68 13.66 -5.67
CA ILE A 170 -1.79 13.52 -4.71
C ILE A 170 -1.37 14.05 -3.33
N CYS A 171 -0.20 13.64 -2.82
CA CYS A 171 0.29 14.13 -1.54
C CYS A 171 0.45 15.65 -1.55
N ALA A 172 1.07 16.21 -2.59
CA ALA A 172 1.23 17.66 -2.72
C ALA A 172 -0.12 18.40 -2.76
N ALA A 173 -1.09 17.92 -3.54
CA ALA A 173 -2.41 18.53 -3.67
C ALA A 173 -3.26 18.44 -2.39
N LEU A 174 -3.02 17.44 -1.56
CA LEU A 174 -3.69 17.23 -0.27
C LEU A 174 -2.91 17.82 0.91
N GLY A 175 -1.73 18.38 0.71
CA GLY A 175 -0.88 18.90 1.78
C GLY A 175 -0.32 17.81 2.71
N ILE A 176 -0.16 16.57 2.21
CA ILE A 176 0.40 15.45 2.97
C ILE A 176 1.92 15.52 2.89
N ALA A 177 2.56 15.75 4.04
CA ALA A 177 4.00 15.86 4.20
C ALA A 177 4.52 15.12 5.45
N HIS A 178 3.78 14.12 5.93
CA HIS A 178 4.14 13.28 7.07
C HIS A 178 4.15 11.82 6.63
N ALA A 179 5.13 11.06 7.09
CA ALA A 179 5.24 9.64 6.84
C ALA A 179 5.74 8.91 8.08
N SER A 180 5.29 7.69 8.30
CA SER A 180 5.90 6.81 9.31
C SER A 180 7.29 6.34 8.85
N VAL A 181 8.11 5.93 9.79
CA VAL A 181 9.35 5.19 9.46
C VAL A 181 8.98 3.81 8.92
N SER A 182 9.52 3.47 7.75
CA SER A 182 9.30 2.16 7.13
C SER A 182 9.71 1.03 8.08
N ASN A 183 8.89 -0.02 8.15
CA ASN A 183 8.95 -1.15 9.09
C ASN A 183 8.59 -0.84 10.56
N GLU A 184 8.19 0.38 10.90
CA GLU A 184 7.64 0.67 12.23
C GLU A 184 6.12 0.85 12.23
N GLY A 185 5.55 1.27 11.11
CA GLY A 185 4.12 1.48 10.98
C GLY A 185 3.73 2.13 9.67
N PHE A 186 2.45 2.52 9.59
CA PHE A 186 1.92 3.35 8.52
C PHE A 186 1.27 4.60 9.11
N LEU A 187 1.50 5.73 8.45
CA LEU A 187 0.75 6.94 8.71
C LEU A 187 -0.42 7.00 7.74
N ILE A 188 -1.63 7.02 8.26
CA ILE A 188 -2.88 6.93 7.51
C ILE A 188 -3.57 8.28 7.51
N VAL A 189 -3.70 8.88 6.35
CA VAL A 189 -4.54 10.07 6.13
C VAL A 189 -5.84 9.62 5.47
N ALA A 190 -6.97 10.04 6.02
CA ALA A 190 -8.30 9.79 5.49
C ALA A 190 -8.86 11.11 4.89
N PRO A 191 -8.55 11.43 3.63
CA PRO A 191 -9.02 12.66 3.02
C PRO A 191 -10.54 12.60 2.79
N GLU A 192 -11.17 13.78 2.74
CA GLU A 192 -12.56 13.86 2.32
C GLU A 192 -12.72 13.25 0.91
N PRO A 193 -13.66 12.30 0.71
CA PRO A 193 -13.79 11.58 -0.56
C PRO A 193 -13.98 12.50 -1.77
N ALA A 194 -14.77 13.57 -1.63
CA ALA A 194 -14.99 14.55 -2.70
C ALA A 194 -13.69 15.26 -3.08
N ARG A 195 -12.86 15.64 -2.09
CA ARG A 195 -11.58 16.30 -2.33
C ARG A 195 -10.57 15.38 -3.02
N LEU A 196 -10.46 14.13 -2.57
CA LEU A 196 -9.58 13.17 -3.22
C LEU A 196 -10.05 12.86 -4.65
N LEU A 197 -11.37 12.79 -4.89
CA LEU A 197 -11.94 12.58 -6.21
C LEU A 197 -11.59 13.73 -7.17
N GLU A 198 -11.67 14.98 -6.71
CA GLU A 198 -11.24 16.16 -7.49
C GLU A 198 -9.76 16.06 -7.85
N VAL A 199 -8.90 15.74 -6.88
CA VAL A 199 -7.46 15.62 -7.09
C VAL A 199 -7.17 14.51 -8.12
N LEU A 200 -7.77 13.34 -7.98
CA LEU A 200 -7.57 12.23 -8.91
C LEU A 200 -8.02 12.56 -10.34
N ARG A 201 -9.12 13.30 -10.50
CA ARG A 201 -9.61 13.76 -11.82
C ARG A 201 -8.72 14.82 -12.46
N ALA A 202 -8.05 15.62 -11.64
CA ALA A 202 -7.14 16.66 -12.08
C ALA A 202 -5.72 16.14 -12.40
N LEU A 203 -5.42 14.87 -12.09
CA LEU A 203 -4.10 14.32 -12.41
C LEU A 203 -3.89 14.31 -13.93
N PRO A 204 -2.70 14.74 -14.40
CA PRO A 204 -2.37 14.69 -15.81
C PRO A 204 -2.41 13.25 -16.32
N SER A 205 -2.96 13.06 -17.50
CA SER A 205 -2.94 11.77 -18.18
C SER A 205 -1.59 11.57 -18.87
N GLY A 206 -0.76 10.68 -18.34
CA GLY A 206 0.50 10.27 -18.99
C GLY A 206 1.74 10.31 -18.08
N PRO A 207 2.83 9.66 -18.49
CA PRO A 207 4.06 9.54 -17.71
C PRO A 207 4.87 10.84 -17.62
N GLU A 208 4.54 11.88 -18.37
CA GLU A 208 5.27 13.15 -18.43
C GLU A 208 4.81 14.20 -17.40
N ALA A 209 3.87 13.85 -16.53
CA ALA A 209 3.50 14.72 -15.44
C ALA A 209 4.67 14.84 -14.47
N ALA A 210 5.49 15.88 -14.64
CA ALA A 210 6.51 16.21 -13.66
C ALA A 210 5.81 16.42 -12.31
N ALA A 211 6.04 15.52 -11.39
CA ALA A 211 5.55 15.69 -10.03
C ALA A 211 6.20 16.96 -9.44
N PRO A 212 5.47 17.76 -8.67
CA PRO A 212 6.06 18.91 -8.00
C PRO A 212 7.23 18.43 -7.13
N PRO A 213 8.27 19.26 -6.93
CA PRO A 213 9.37 18.88 -6.04
C PRO A 213 8.78 18.50 -4.68
N ALA A 214 9.23 17.38 -4.13
CA ALA A 214 8.82 16.98 -2.81
C ALA A 214 9.29 18.04 -1.80
N GLY A 215 8.35 18.59 -1.04
CA GLY A 215 8.68 19.43 0.11
C GLY A 215 9.43 18.64 1.19
N SER A 216 9.80 19.32 2.27
CA SER A 216 10.36 18.63 3.44
C SER A 216 9.28 17.78 4.12
N TRP A 217 9.62 16.53 4.44
CA TRP A 217 8.74 15.57 5.11
C TRP A 217 9.08 15.46 6.59
N THR A 218 8.05 15.32 7.42
CA THR A 218 8.20 14.98 8.83
C THR A 218 8.08 13.47 9.01
N LEU A 219 9.09 12.85 9.65
CA LEU A 219 9.06 11.43 9.99
C LEU A 219 8.36 11.24 11.35
N VAL A 220 7.36 10.38 11.38
CA VAL A 220 6.57 10.11 12.58
C VAL A 220 6.86 8.69 13.07
N SER A 221 7.09 8.55 14.37
CA SER A 221 7.23 7.26 15.04
C SER A 221 6.47 7.27 16.37
N ASN A 222 5.94 6.12 16.78
CA ASN A 222 5.38 5.94 18.13
C ASN A 222 6.46 5.54 19.15
N ARG A 223 7.75 5.60 18.77
CA ARG A 223 8.88 5.21 19.59
C ARG A 223 9.84 6.38 19.79
N GLN A 224 9.98 6.81 21.03
CA GLN A 224 10.87 7.92 21.41
C GLN A 224 12.33 7.69 20.97
N PRO A 225 12.94 6.49 21.13
CA PRO A 225 14.31 6.25 20.68
C PRO A 225 14.49 6.44 19.16
N THR A 226 13.50 6.08 18.35
CA THR A 226 13.54 6.31 16.90
C THR A 226 13.55 7.79 16.56
N VAL A 227 12.70 8.58 17.22
CA VAL A 227 12.66 10.04 17.03
C VAL A 227 14.00 10.69 17.40
N GLU A 228 14.62 10.25 18.49
CA GLU A 228 15.94 10.74 18.92
C GLU A 228 17.04 10.43 17.90
N VAL A 229 17.09 9.20 17.39
CA VAL A 229 18.07 8.80 16.36
C VAL A 229 17.86 9.59 15.08
N LEU A 230 16.61 9.77 14.65
CA LEU A 230 16.28 10.58 13.46
C LEU A 230 16.75 12.03 13.61
N GLY A 231 16.54 12.62 14.79
CA GLY A 231 17.04 13.97 15.10
C GLY A 231 18.56 14.08 15.02
N GLN A 232 19.29 13.04 15.49
CA GLN A 232 20.77 13.01 15.44
C GLN A 232 21.32 12.98 14.01
N VAL A 233 20.55 12.42 13.05
CA VAL A 233 20.95 12.39 11.64
C VAL A 233 20.34 13.53 10.82
N GLY A 234 19.77 14.54 11.50
CA GLY A 234 19.28 15.77 10.91
C GLY A 234 17.91 15.67 10.22
N ALA A 235 17.13 14.64 10.54
CA ALA A 235 15.75 14.54 10.08
C ALA A 235 14.82 15.45 10.88
N ILE A 236 13.74 15.91 10.25
CA ILE A 236 12.58 16.47 10.95
C ILE A 236 11.73 15.29 11.41
N SER A 237 11.60 15.10 12.71
CA SER A 237 10.87 13.97 13.26
C SER A 237 10.01 14.37 14.44
N GLU A 238 8.93 13.63 14.66
CA GLU A 238 8.03 13.82 15.80
C GLU A 238 7.54 12.48 16.35
N LEU A 239 7.25 12.49 17.65
CA LEU A 239 6.62 11.36 18.31
C LEU A 239 5.11 11.40 18.03
N ASP A 240 4.54 10.27 17.60
CA ASP A 240 3.10 10.15 17.47
C ASP A 240 2.41 10.41 18.82
N ARG A 241 1.52 11.39 18.82
CA ARG A 241 0.67 11.72 19.96
C ARG A 241 -0.77 11.53 19.55
N ALA A 242 -1.39 10.49 20.06
CA ALA A 242 -2.76 10.14 19.74
C ALA A 242 -3.69 11.37 19.76
N GLY A 243 -4.35 11.65 18.64
CA GLY A 243 -5.42 12.65 18.51
C GLY A 243 -4.98 14.09 18.20
N THR A 244 -3.73 14.37 17.89
CA THR A 244 -3.25 15.75 17.62
C THR A 244 -3.07 16.10 16.15
N SER A 245 -3.11 15.14 15.25
CA SER A 245 -2.76 15.34 13.83
C SER A 245 -3.88 14.85 12.92
N GLY A 246 -4.02 15.42 11.73
CA GLY A 246 -4.98 14.99 10.70
C GLY A 246 -4.67 13.60 10.11
N TYR A 247 -4.00 12.71 10.86
CA TYR A 247 -3.66 11.36 10.49
C TYR A 247 -3.86 10.37 11.66
N GLN A 248 -3.92 9.09 11.35
CA GLN A 248 -3.85 7.97 12.29
C GLN A 248 -2.50 7.27 12.11
N TYR A 249 -1.79 6.99 13.20
CA TYR A 249 -0.61 6.13 13.18
C TYR A 249 -1.01 4.67 13.42
N LEU A 250 -0.67 3.78 12.50
CA LEU A 250 -0.85 2.34 12.63
C LEU A 250 0.51 1.70 12.91
N GLY A 251 0.85 1.54 14.18
CA GLY A 251 2.11 0.94 14.61
C GLY A 251 2.16 -0.57 14.35
N MET A 252 3.33 -1.08 13.95
CA MET A 252 3.63 -2.51 13.88
C MET A 252 4.18 -3.04 15.21
N PHE A 253 4.58 -2.13 16.10
CA PHE A 253 5.11 -2.41 17.43
C PHE A 253 4.39 -1.52 18.45
N GLU A 254 4.42 -1.94 19.72
CA GLU A 254 3.94 -1.13 20.83
C GLU A 254 4.74 0.18 20.93
N ALA A 255 4.08 1.23 21.42
CA ALA A 255 4.71 2.51 21.71
C ALA A 255 5.79 2.33 22.81
N ALA A 256 6.94 2.96 22.65
CA ALA A 256 8.06 2.89 23.59
C ALA A 256 8.69 4.28 23.84
#